data_5e90a41bebddebccaead92aa84394770
#
_entry.id   5e90a41bebddebccaead92aa84394770
#
_cell.length_a   1.000
_cell.length_b   1.000
_cell.length_c   1.000
_cell.angle_alpha   90.00
_cell.angle_beta   90.00
_cell.angle_gamma   90.00
#
_symmetry.space_group_name_H-M   'P 1'
#
loop_
_entity.id
_entity.type
_entity.pdbx_description
1 polymer ?
#
loop_
_entity_poly.entity_id
_entity_poly.type
_entity_poly.pdbx_seq_one_letter_code
_entity_poly.pdbx_strand_id
1 'polypeptide(L)' 'MIQYYSAEKLNTHMTAIRSLTGEIMYLIEGEEKAVLVDTCLGVGHLRKFVETLTEKPITVILTHGH' A
#
# COMPACT_ATOMS: atom_id res chain seq x y z
N MET A 1 19.90 3.84 7.10
CA MET A 1 18.70 3.07 7.47
C MET A 1 18.07 2.50 6.22
N ILE A 2 17.74 1.22 6.25
CA ILE A 2 17.13 0.56 5.09
C ILE A 2 15.62 0.73 5.18
N GLN A 3 15.06 1.25 4.11
CA GLN A 3 13.61 1.39 4.03
C GLN A 3 13.04 0.16 3.33
N TYR A 4 12.22 -0.60 4.07
CA TYR A 4 11.69 -1.84 3.53
C TYR A 4 10.71 -1.62 2.39
N TYR A 5 9.95 -0.54 2.44
CA TYR A 5 8.97 -0.21 1.40
C TYR A 5 9.35 1.08 0.72
N SER A 6 9.01 1.16 -0.57
CA SER A 6 9.11 2.40 -1.31
C SER A 6 7.80 2.65 -2.00
N ALA A 7 7.49 3.91 -2.25
CA ALA A 7 6.22 4.30 -2.84
C ALA A 7 6.47 5.14 -4.07
N GLU A 8 5.70 4.87 -5.11
CA GLU A 8 5.78 5.64 -6.35
C GLU A 8 4.38 6.04 -6.75
N LYS A 9 4.12 7.34 -6.80
CA LYS A 9 2.79 7.82 -7.16
C LYS A 9 2.61 7.70 -8.66
N LEU A 10 1.61 6.92 -9.06
CA LEU A 10 1.35 6.68 -10.48
C LEU A 10 0.44 7.74 -11.08
N ASN A 11 -0.49 8.24 -10.29
CA ASN A 11 -1.37 9.32 -10.70
C ASN A 11 -1.98 9.95 -9.45
N THR A 12 -2.97 10.81 -9.64
CA THR A 12 -3.56 11.55 -8.53
C THR A 12 -4.13 10.64 -7.44
N HIS A 13 -4.60 9.46 -7.83
CA HIS A 13 -5.33 8.60 -6.91
C HIS A 13 -4.62 7.30 -6.58
N MET A 14 -3.58 6.93 -7.31
CA MET A 14 -2.98 5.60 -7.17
C MET A 14 -1.49 5.70 -6.91
N THR A 15 -1.04 4.95 -5.91
CA THR A 15 0.37 4.86 -5.56
C THR A 15 0.77 3.40 -5.55
N ALA A 16 1.86 3.08 -6.23
CA ALA A 16 2.43 1.73 -6.18
C ALA A 16 3.41 1.66 -5.01
N ILE A 17 3.31 0.60 -4.23
CA ILE A 17 4.19 0.38 -3.10
C ILE A 17 4.96 -0.91 -3.35
N ARG A 18 6.27 -0.82 -3.26
CA ARG A 18 7.14 -1.98 -3.50
C ARG A 18 7.91 -2.32 -2.24
N SER A 19 8.03 -3.62 -1.99
CA SER A 19 8.85 -4.09 -0.89
C SER A 19 10.24 -4.46 -1.37
N LEU A 20 11.16 -4.65 -0.45
CA LEU A 20 12.51 -5.09 -0.79
C LEU A 20 12.51 -6.47 -1.42
N THR A 21 11.51 -7.28 -1.14
CA THR A 21 11.43 -8.63 -1.70
C THR A 21 10.75 -8.66 -3.06
N GLY A 22 10.41 -7.49 -3.63
CA GLY A 22 9.89 -7.43 -4.98
C GLY A 22 8.38 -7.48 -5.10
N GLU A 23 7.68 -7.52 -4.00
CA GLU A 23 6.22 -7.54 -4.02
C GLU A 23 5.68 -6.13 -4.27
N ILE A 24 4.56 -6.07 -4.97
CA ILE A 24 3.96 -4.78 -5.32
C ILE A 24 2.54 -4.74 -4.77
N MET A 25 2.24 -3.64 -4.09
CA MET A 25 0.90 -3.36 -3.60
C MET A 25 0.45 -2.03 -4.16
N TYR A 26 -0.85 -1.77 -4.13
CA TYR A 26 -1.38 -0.52 -4.65
C TYR A 26 -2.24 0.16 -3.61
N LEU A 27 -2.02 1.46 -3.43
CA LEU A 27 -2.86 2.30 -2.58
C LEU A 27 -3.70 3.17 -3.48
N ILE A 28 -5.01 3.04 -3.36
CA ILE A 28 -5.95 3.81 -4.16
C ILE A 28 -6.67 4.76 -3.23
N GLU A 29 -6.57 6.06 -3.49
CA GLU A 29 -7.12 7.07 -2.62
C GLU A 29 -8.36 7.71 -3.25
N GLY A 30 -9.50 7.57 -2.58
CA GLY A 30 -10.70 8.29 -2.95
C GLY A 30 -10.75 9.62 -2.24
N GLU A 31 -11.92 10.24 -2.22
CA GLU A 31 -12.06 11.56 -1.60
C GLU A 31 -12.04 11.48 -0.08
N GLU A 32 -12.61 10.43 0.49
CA GLU A 32 -12.76 10.33 1.93
C GLU A 32 -12.09 9.11 2.53
N LYS A 33 -11.73 8.13 1.72
CA LYS A 33 -11.11 6.92 2.22
C LYS A 33 -10.20 6.33 1.18
N ALA A 34 -9.37 5.39 1.62
CA ALA A 34 -8.38 4.77 0.75
C ALA A 34 -8.53 3.26 0.81
N VAL A 35 -8.12 2.59 -0.27
CA VAL A 35 -8.13 1.15 -0.35
C VAL A 35 -6.70 0.69 -0.63
N LEU A 36 -6.23 -0.25 0.16
CA LEU A 36 -4.92 -0.86 -0.06
C LEU A 36 -5.12 -2.25 -0.64
N VAL A 37 -4.66 -2.44 -1.86
CA VAL A 37 -4.73 -3.74 -2.52
C VAL A 37 -3.41 -4.44 -2.25
N ASP A 38 -3.45 -5.48 -1.42
CA ASP A 38 -2.27 -6.17 -0.95
C ASP A 38 -2.18 -7.51 -1.66
N THR A 39 -1.14 -7.69 -2.46
CA THR A 39 -0.95 -8.91 -3.23
C THR A 39 0.01 -9.88 -2.57
N CYS A 40 0.51 -9.54 -1.40
CA CYS A 40 1.38 -10.43 -0.66
C CYS A 40 0.76 -10.75 0.68
N LEU A 41 1.33 -11.71 1.38
CA LEU A 41 0.84 -12.06 2.69
C LEU A 41 0.99 -10.87 3.62
N GLY A 42 -0.08 -10.56 4.30
CA GLY A 42 -0.18 -9.37 5.10
C GLY A 42 1.00 -9.19 6.04
N VAL A 43 1.67 -8.10 5.88
CA VAL A 43 2.77 -7.74 6.74
C VAL A 43 2.30 -6.58 7.61
N GLY A 44 2.39 -6.77 8.92
CA GLY A 44 1.90 -5.74 9.83
C GLY A 44 2.55 -4.40 9.60
N HIS A 45 3.80 -4.41 9.17
CA HIS A 45 4.52 -3.16 8.94
C HIS A 45 4.03 -2.40 7.73
N LEU A 46 3.40 -3.08 6.79
CA LEU A 46 2.88 -2.40 5.61
C LEU A 46 1.81 -1.38 5.99
N ARG A 47 0.94 -1.73 6.92
CA ARG A 47 -0.11 -0.81 7.31
C ARG A 47 0.48 0.48 7.89
N LYS A 48 1.52 0.35 8.72
CA LYS A 48 2.15 1.54 9.28
C LYS A 48 2.77 2.39 8.19
N PHE A 49 3.40 1.77 7.21
CA PHE A 49 3.99 2.51 6.11
C PHE A 49 2.90 3.28 5.34
N VAL A 50 1.79 2.60 5.05
CA VAL A 50 0.71 3.23 4.29
C VAL A 50 0.11 4.40 5.08
N GLU A 51 0.04 4.27 6.38
CA GLU A 51 -0.48 5.35 7.21
C GLU A 51 0.36 6.60 7.15
N THR A 52 1.62 6.50 6.72
CA THR A 52 2.43 7.69 6.50
C THR A 52 2.14 8.34 5.16
N LEU A 53 1.45 7.65 4.27
CA LEU A 53 1.16 8.16 2.93
C LEU A 53 -0.20 8.83 2.85
N THR A 54 -1.13 8.46 3.72
CA THR A 54 -2.46 9.03 3.69
C THR A 54 -3.02 9.08 5.10
N GLU A 55 -3.80 10.12 5.37
CA GLU A 55 -4.51 10.24 6.65
C GLU A 55 -5.91 9.67 6.58
N LYS A 56 -6.32 9.20 5.40
CA LYS A 56 -7.68 8.69 5.21
C LYS A 56 -7.81 7.31 5.82
N PRO A 57 -9.03 6.92 6.22
CA PRO A 57 -9.28 5.54 6.66
C PRO A 57 -8.93 4.57 5.55
N ILE A 58 -8.26 3.48 5.91
CA ILE A 58 -7.74 2.53 4.94
C ILE A 58 -8.47 1.20 5.08
N THR A 59 -8.98 0.69 3.93
CA THR A 59 -9.54 -0.66 3.85
C THR A 59 -8.54 -1.53 3.10
N VAL A 60 -8.23 -2.69 3.65
CA VAL A 60 -7.26 -3.59 3.03
C VAL A 60 -7.99 -4.70 2.29
N ILE A 61 -7.63 -4.89 1.03
CA ILE A 61 -8.16 -5.97 0.21
C ILE A 61 -7.02 -6.91 -0.13
N LEU A 62 -7.17 -8.18 0.22
CA LEU A 62 -6.17 -9.19 -0.09
C LEU A 62 -6.54 -9.86 -1.41
N THR A 63 -5.62 -9.83 -2.35
CA THR A 63 -5.88 -10.36 -3.68
C THR A 63 -4.94 -11.51 -4.06
N HIS A 64 -4.22 -12.07 -3.11
CA HIS A 64 -3.34 -13.17 -3.45
C HIS A 64 -4.14 -14.34 -3.99
N GLY A 65 -3.56 -15.09 -4.88
CA GLY A 65 -4.29 -16.08 -5.63
C GLY A 65 -4.54 -17.39 -4.91
N HIS A 66 -4.14 -17.51 -3.70
CA HIS A 66 -4.35 -18.77 -2.96
C HIS A 66 -3.89 -18.67 -1.55
#